data_1492273dc66b976df9a76214b4fc0255
#
_entry.id   1492273dc66b976df9a76214b4fc0255
#
_cell.length_a   1.000
_cell.length_b   1.000
_cell.length_c   1.000
_cell.angle_alpha   90.00
_cell.angle_beta   90.00
_cell.angle_gamma   90.00
#
_symmetry.space_group_name_H-M   'P 1'
#
loop_
_entity.id
_entity.type
_entity.pdbx_description
1 polymer ?
#
loop_
_entity_poly.entity_id
_entity_poly.type
_entity_poly.pdbx_seq_one_letter_code
_entity_poly.pdbx_strand_id
1 'polypeptide(L)'
;MPEKMHLTDAEWRAKLTPEQYQVLRQAGTERAFTGKYEKNKAAGEYVCAGCGQPLFESDAKFDSGSGWPSFTRPEDGAVEEHRDTAHGMLRTEVVCARCEGHLGHVFEDGPRDEGGLRYCINSAALDFKPEDK
;
A
#
# COMPACT_ATOMS: atom_id res chain seq x y z
N MET A 1 3.88 -6.12 -17.56
CA MET A 1 3.90 -6.59 -16.16
C MET A 1 5.25 -6.29 -15.54
N PRO A 2 5.28 -5.85 -14.30
CA PRO A 2 6.57 -5.63 -13.64
C PRO A 2 7.32 -6.94 -13.45
N GLU A 3 8.62 -6.87 -13.60
CA GLU A 3 9.49 -8.00 -13.33
C GLU A 3 9.56 -8.22 -11.82
N LYS A 4 9.45 -9.47 -11.39
CA LYS A 4 9.49 -9.78 -9.96
C LYS A 4 10.88 -9.48 -9.38
N MET A 5 10.89 -8.94 -8.18
CA MET A 5 12.10 -8.60 -7.45
C MET A 5 12.22 -9.49 -6.22
N HIS A 6 13.32 -10.21 -6.12
CA HIS A 6 13.54 -11.13 -5.00
C HIS A 6 14.83 -10.77 -4.27
N LEU A 7 14.71 -10.42 -3.00
CA LEU A 7 15.84 -10.16 -2.12
C LEU A 7 15.79 -11.14 -0.95
N THR A 8 16.95 -11.41 -0.37
CA THR A 8 17.00 -12.22 0.85
C THR A 8 16.45 -11.42 2.03
N ASP A 9 16.10 -12.13 3.11
CA ASP A 9 15.64 -11.47 4.33
C ASP A 9 16.69 -10.48 4.84
N ALA A 10 17.95 -10.86 4.81
CA ALA A 10 19.03 -9.97 5.27
C ALA A 10 19.11 -8.71 4.40
N GLU A 11 18.93 -8.84 3.09
CA GLU A 11 18.95 -7.69 2.19
C GLU A 11 17.77 -6.75 2.47
N TRP A 12 16.58 -7.30 2.73
CA TRP A 12 15.44 -6.48 3.08
C TRP A 12 15.66 -5.74 4.40
N ARG A 13 16.23 -6.41 5.40
CA ARG A 13 16.52 -5.77 6.69
C ARG A 13 17.52 -4.64 6.57
N ALA A 14 18.49 -4.78 5.67
CA ALA A 14 19.48 -3.73 5.44
C ALA A 14 18.90 -2.53 4.70
N LYS A 15 17.89 -2.76 3.85
CA LYS A 15 17.31 -1.73 3.01
C LYS A 15 16.19 -0.95 3.70
N LEU A 16 15.41 -1.61 4.54
CA LEU A 16 14.20 -1.04 5.12
C LEU A 16 14.42 -0.62 6.57
N THR A 17 13.65 0.38 7.03
CA THR A 17 13.57 0.64 8.46
C THR A 17 12.86 -0.53 9.14
N PRO A 18 13.00 -0.69 10.48
CA PRO A 18 12.28 -1.77 11.18
C PRO A 18 10.77 -1.72 10.95
N GLU A 19 10.18 -0.52 10.93
CA GLU A 19 8.75 -0.37 10.67
C GLU A 19 8.37 -0.80 9.26
N GLN A 20 9.14 -0.36 8.26
CA GLN A 20 8.90 -0.76 6.88
C GLN A 20 9.04 -2.26 6.69
N TYR A 21 10.06 -2.86 7.32
CA TYR A 21 10.28 -4.30 7.24
C TYR A 21 9.09 -5.05 7.83
N GLN A 22 8.62 -4.62 9.00
CA GLN A 22 7.49 -5.28 9.65
C GLN A 22 6.24 -5.26 8.77
N VAL A 23 5.95 -4.13 8.15
CA VAL A 23 4.76 -4.01 7.31
C VAL A 23 4.93 -4.77 6.00
N LEU A 24 6.02 -4.54 5.28
CA LEU A 24 6.20 -5.09 3.94
C LEU A 24 6.54 -6.58 3.93
N ARG A 25 7.33 -7.03 4.87
CA ARG A 25 7.87 -8.41 4.83
C ARG A 25 7.28 -9.32 5.91
N GLN A 26 6.66 -8.79 6.93
CA GLN A 26 6.03 -9.58 7.99
C GLN A 26 4.52 -9.37 8.06
N ALA A 27 3.95 -8.75 7.03
CA ALA A 27 2.52 -8.49 6.92
C ALA A 27 1.95 -7.76 8.13
N GLY A 28 2.74 -6.84 8.70
CA GLY A 28 2.29 -6.04 9.82
C GLY A 28 1.34 -4.94 9.39
N THR A 29 0.66 -4.35 10.37
CA THR A 29 -0.27 -3.24 10.13
C THR A 29 0.13 -2.09 11.05
N GLU A 30 0.29 -0.90 10.49
CA GLU A 30 0.56 0.28 11.31
C GLU A 30 -0.69 0.65 12.10
N ARG A 31 -0.49 1.38 13.20
CA ARG A 31 -1.60 1.87 14.00
C ARG A 31 -2.38 2.94 13.23
N ALA A 32 -3.71 2.91 13.33
CA ALA A 32 -4.57 3.88 12.65
C ALA A 32 -4.22 5.31 13.09
N PHE A 33 -4.27 6.24 12.15
CA PHE A 33 -4.00 7.67 12.36
C PHE A 33 -2.55 8.01 12.73
N THR A 34 -1.62 7.06 12.60
CA THR A 34 -0.21 7.31 12.91
C THR A 34 0.67 7.39 11.68
N GLY A 35 0.18 6.98 10.50
CA GLY A 35 0.98 6.96 9.28
C GLY A 35 1.20 8.36 8.73
N LYS A 36 2.38 8.60 8.19
CA LYS A 36 2.76 9.94 7.71
C LYS A 36 1.98 10.39 6.49
N TYR A 37 1.35 9.46 5.75
CA TYR A 37 0.60 9.81 4.53
C TYR A 37 -0.90 9.75 4.71
N GLU A 38 -1.38 9.46 5.90
CA GLU A 38 -2.82 9.29 6.12
C GLU A 38 -3.58 10.57 5.73
N LYS A 39 -3.04 11.74 6.07
CA LYS A 39 -3.67 13.02 5.75
C LYS A 39 -2.99 13.78 4.63
N ASN A 40 -2.07 13.14 3.91
CA ASN A 40 -1.35 13.78 2.83
C ASN A 40 -2.28 14.04 1.65
N LYS A 41 -2.38 15.30 1.21
CA LYS A 41 -3.24 15.68 0.09
C LYS A 41 -2.43 16.32 -1.06
N ALA A 42 -1.12 16.27 -0.99
CA ALA A 42 -0.27 16.82 -2.02
C ALA A 42 -0.40 16.00 -3.31
N ALA A 43 -0.27 16.67 -4.46
CA ALA A 43 -0.28 15.99 -5.74
C ALA A 43 1.02 15.23 -5.94
N GLY A 44 0.93 14.00 -6.44
CA GLY A 44 2.11 13.19 -6.69
C GLY A 44 1.77 11.73 -6.83
N GLU A 45 2.80 10.89 -6.66
CA GLU A 45 2.68 9.46 -6.85
C GLU A 45 3.18 8.73 -5.62
N TYR A 46 2.45 7.70 -5.21
CA TYR A 46 2.85 6.83 -4.11
C TYR A 46 3.51 5.58 -4.67
N VAL A 47 4.71 5.29 -4.20
CA VAL A 47 5.49 4.15 -4.68
C VAL A 47 5.77 3.20 -3.52
N CYS A 48 6.12 1.95 -3.86
CA CYS A 48 6.46 0.95 -2.85
C CYS A 48 7.75 1.34 -2.13
N ALA A 49 7.71 1.40 -0.80
CA ALA A 49 8.90 1.73 -0.01
C ALA A 49 10.00 0.68 -0.17
N GLY A 50 9.63 -0.55 -0.55
CA GLY A 50 10.60 -1.62 -0.71
C GLY A 50 11.32 -1.61 -2.04
N CYS A 51 10.58 -1.44 -3.15
CA CYS A 51 11.17 -1.62 -4.48
C CYS A 51 11.03 -0.42 -5.40
N GLY A 52 10.28 0.62 -4.99
CA GLY A 52 10.08 1.81 -5.81
C GLY A 52 9.03 1.68 -6.89
N GLN A 53 8.30 0.55 -6.95
CA GLN A 53 7.24 0.35 -7.93
C GLN A 53 6.16 1.41 -7.76
N PRO A 54 5.76 2.15 -8.83
CA PRO A 54 4.60 3.04 -8.73
C PRO A 54 3.34 2.24 -8.38
N LEU A 55 2.59 2.69 -7.37
CA LEU A 55 1.45 1.95 -6.86
C LEU A 55 0.13 2.71 -6.99
N PHE A 56 0.10 3.96 -6.56
CA PHE A 56 -1.13 4.76 -6.54
C PHE A 56 -0.83 6.20 -6.91
N GLU A 57 -1.77 6.85 -7.59
CA GLU A 57 -1.68 8.27 -7.85
C GLU A 57 -2.51 9.05 -6.83
N SER A 58 -2.07 10.28 -6.55
CA SER A 58 -2.74 11.11 -5.55
C SER A 58 -4.20 11.40 -5.87
N ASP A 59 -4.57 11.42 -7.17
CA ASP A 59 -5.95 11.68 -7.55
C ASP A 59 -6.89 10.53 -7.22
N ALA A 60 -6.36 9.36 -6.90
CA ALA A 60 -7.16 8.23 -6.44
C ALA A 60 -7.27 8.18 -4.92
N LYS A 61 -6.54 9.03 -4.20
CA LYS A 61 -6.56 9.04 -2.73
C LYS A 61 -7.79 9.80 -2.22
N PHE A 62 -8.43 9.26 -1.19
CA PHE A 62 -9.55 9.93 -0.56
C PHE A 62 -9.50 9.73 0.96
N ASP A 63 -10.24 10.59 1.68
CA ASP A 63 -10.33 10.50 3.13
C ASP A 63 -11.47 9.56 3.50
N SER A 64 -11.12 8.37 3.94
CA SER A 64 -12.11 7.35 4.31
C SER A 64 -12.49 7.41 5.78
N GLY A 65 -11.75 8.15 6.58
CA GLY A 65 -11.96 8.18 8.02
C GLY A 65 -11.43 6.95 8.75
N SER A 66 -10.80 6.01 8.03
CA SER A 66 -10.34 4.74 8.62
C SER A 66 -9.05 4.88 9.43
N GLY A 67 -8.30 5.95 9.20
CA GLY A 67 -7.00 6.14 9.88
C GLY A 67 -5.81 5.65 9.08
N TRP A 68 -6.04 5.15 7.87
CA TRP A 68 -4.98 4.72 6.95
C TRP A 68 -5.17 5.39 5.60
N PRO A 69 -4.09 5.60 4.83
CA PRO A 69 -4.23 6.08 3.46
C PRO A 69 -5.19 5.19 2.68
N SER A 70 -6.14 5.80 2.00
CA SER A 70 -7.16 5.06 1.25
C SER A 70 -7.20 5.53 -0.19
N PHE A 71 -7.34 4.57 -1.12
CA PHE A 71 -7.33 4.85 -2.55
C PHE A 71 -8.48 4.11 -3.22
N THR A 72 -8.98 4.69 -4.32
CA THR A 72 -10.07 4.07 -5.07
C THR A 72 -9.58 3.03 -6.06
N ARG A 73 -8.34 3.17 -6.52
CA ARG A 73 -7.76 2.23 -7.50
C ARG A 73 -6.23 2.32 -7.48
N PRO A 74 -5.53 1.20 -7.78
CA PRO A 74 -4.08 1.25 -8.01
C PRO A 74 -3.77 1.63 -9.45
N GLU A 75 -2.50 1.89 -9.73
CA GLU A 75 -2.04 1.99 -11.12
C GLU A 75 -2.09 0.61 -11.76
N ASP A 76 -2.25 0.56 -13.09
CA ASP A 76 -2.43 -0.71 -13.81
C ASP A 76 -1.26 -1.66 -13.57
N GLY A 77 -1.60 -2.89 -13.13
CA GLY A 77 -0.61 -3.94 -12.92
C GLY A 77 0.30 -3.74 -11.74
N ALA A 78 0.05 -2.71 -10.91
CA ALA A 78 0.96 -2.35 -9.82
C ALA A 78 0.83 -3.27 -8.61
N VAL A 79 -0.34 -3.85 -8.37
CA VAL A 79 -0.59 -4.66 -7.18
C VAL A 79 -1.21 -6.00 -7.56
N GLU A 80 -1.09 -6.96 -6.62
CA GLU A 80 -1.79 -8.25 -6.70
C GLU A 80 -2.67 -8.39 -5.48
N GLU A 81 -3.74 -9.17 -5.61
CA GLU A 81 -4.68 -9.40 -4.51
C GLU A 81 -4.65 -10.87 -4.13
N HIS A 82 -4.61 -11.12 -2.82
CA HIS A 82 -4.56 -12.47 -2.28
C HIS A 82 -5.60 -12.61 -1.18
N ARG A 83 -6.23 -13.79 -1.09
CA ARG A 83 -7.16 -14.06 -0.01
C ARG A 83 -6.41 -14.14 1.32
N ASP A 84 -6.92 -13.44 2.33
CA ASP A 84 -6.35 -13.41 3.66
C ASP A 84 -7.40 -13.89 4.65
N THR A 85 -7.14 -15.03 5.31
CA THR A 85 -8.07 -15.59 6.28
C THR A 85 -7.55 -15.51 7.71
N ALA A 86 -6.48 -14.74 7.93
CA ALA A 86 -5.89 -14.59 9.25
C ALA A 86 -6.89 -14.01 10.24
N HIS A 87 -6.75 -14.39 11.49
CA HIS A 87 -7.59 -13.91 12.60
C HIS A 87 -9.08 -14.26 12.43
N GLY A 88 -9.39 -15.31 11.68
CA GLY A 88 -10.77 -15.74 11.48
C GLY A 88 -11.59 -14.83 10.59
N MET A 89 -10.96 -13.86 9.92
CA MET A 89 -11.65 -12.95 9.01
C MET A 89 -11.32 -13.29 7.57
N LEU A 90 -12.28 -13.04 6.67
CA LEU A 90 -12.04 -13.18 5.25
C LEU A 90 -11.83 -11.79 4.66
N ARG A 91 -10.58 -11.52 4.26
CA ARG A 91 -10.22 -10.23 3.68
C ARG A 91 -9.44 -10.46 2.40
N THR A 92 -9.25 -9.40 1.62
CA THR A 92 -8.40 -9.45 0.42
C THR A 92 -7.15 -8.62 0.69
N GLU A 93 -6.01 -9.30 0.74
CA GLU A 93 -4.73 -8.66 0.95
C GLU A 93 -4.24 -8.04 -0.36
N VAL A 94 -3.63 -6.86 -0.27
CA VAL A 94 -3.02 -6.18 -1.42
C VAL A 94 -1.51 -6.19 -1.24
N VAL A 95 -0.80 -6.70 -2.23
CA VAL A 95 0.67 -6.76 -2.21
C VAL A 95 1.24 -6.08 -3.46
N CYS A 96 2.49 -5.63 -3.36
CA CYS A 96 3.19 -5.05 -4.50
C CYS A 96 3.43 -6.13 -5.55
N ALA A 97 3.05 -5.86 -6.80
CA ALA A 97 3.20 -6.87 -7.86
C ALA A 97 4.67 -7.17 -8.15
N ARG A 98 5.59 -6.27 -7.82
CA ARG A 98 7.01 -6.46 -8.12
C ARG A 98 7.77 -7.17 -7.02
N CYS A 99 7.66 -6.72 -5.77
CA CYS A 99 8.43 -7.31 -4.66
C CYS A 99 7.59 -8.19 -3.76
N GLU A 100 6.28 -8.24 -3.98
CA GLU A 100 5.31 -9.02 -3.22
C GLU A 100 5.21 -8.59 -1.74
N GLY A 101 5.68 -7.37 -1.44
CA GLY A 101 5.55 -6.82 -0.09
C GLY A 101 4.11 -6.53 0.26
N HIS A 102 3.74 -6.80 1.53
CA HIS A 102 2.39 -6.54 2.02
C HIS A 102 2.14 -5.03 2.10
N LEU A 103 1.10 -4.56 1.44
CA LEU A 103 0.73 -3.15 1.42
C LEU A 103 -0.45 -2.86 2.34
N GLY A 104 -1.46 -3.69 2.30
CA GLY A 104 -2.67 -3.52 3.08
C GLY A 104 -3.77 -4.45 2.60
N HIS A 105 -5.00 -3.94 2.60
CA HIS A 105 -6.18 -4.72 2.20
C HIS A 105 -7.11 -3.88 1.36
N VAL A 106 -7.95 -4.52 0.56
CA VAL A 106 -8.98 -3.83 -0.20
C VAL A 106 -10.36 -4.28 0.29
N PHE A 107 -11.28 -3.33 0.42
CA PHE A 107 -12.65 -3.55 0.90
C PHE A 107 -13.64 -3.03 -0.13
N GLU A 108 -14.88 -3.51 -0.07
CA GLU A 108 -15.93 -3.16 -1.02
C GLU A 108 -16.82 -2.03 -0.52
N ASP A 109 -16.34 -1.21 0.40
CA ASP A 109 -17.08 -0.10 0.98
C ASP A 109 -16.52 1.26 0.57
N GLY A 110 -15.93 1.34 -0.61
CA GLY A 110 -15.41 2.59 -1.16
C GLY A 110 -16.49 3.42 -1.88
N PRO A 111 -16.08 4.58 -2.43
CA PRO A 111 -17.02 5.46 -3.14
C PRO A 111 -17.60 4.76 -4.37
N ARG A 112 -18.93 4.74 -4.47
CA ARG A 112 -19.61 4.03 -5.55
C ARG A 112 -19.33 4.62 -6.92
N ASP A 113 -19.19 5.94 -7.01
CA ASP A 113 -18.91 6.62 -8.27
C ASP A 113 -17.46 6.47 -8.70
N GLU A 114 -16.62 5.86 -7.86
CA GLU A 114 -15.22 5.59 -8.16
C GLU A 114 -14.92 4.09 -8.21
N GLY A 115 -15.93 3.26 -8.35
CA GLY A 115 -15.77 1.82 -8.49
C GLY A 115 -16.13 1.00 -7.27
N GLY A 116 -16.41 1.64 -6.14
CA GLY A 116 -16.90 0.96 -4.94
C GLY A 116 -15.85 0.29 -4.09
N LEU A 117 -14.56 0.44 -4.41
CA LEU A 117 -13.47 -0.21 -3.67
C LEU A 117 -12.72 0.79 -2.80
N ARG A 118 -12.22 0.31 -1.67
CA ARG A 118 -11.36 1.08 -0.79
C ARG A 118 -10.08 0.29 -0.54
N TYR A 119 -9.00 0.74 -1.14
CA TYR A 119 -7.67 0.18 -0.93
C TYR A 119 -7.08 0.86 0.30
N CYS A 120 -7.03 0.14 1.42
CA CYS A 120 -6.55 0.66 2.70
C CYS A 120 -5.10 0.23 2.86
N ILE A 121 -4.18 1.20 2.74
CA ILE A 121 -2.75 0.91 2.59
C ILE A 121 -1.97 1.51 3.75
N ASN A 122 -0.96 0.79 4.25
CA ASN A 122 -0.11 1.27 5.32
C ASN A 122 0.86 2.33 4.81
N SER A 123 0.96 3.47 5.51
CA SER A 123 1.92 4.52 5.14
C SER A 123 3.36 3.99 5.15
N ALA A 124 3.68 3.08 6.07
CA ALA A 124 5.03 2.52 6.16
C ALA A 124 5.41 1.70 4.93
N ALA A 125 4.42 1.25 4.14
CA ALA A 125 4.67 0.52 2.90
C ALA A 125 4.88 1.46 1.71
N LEU A 126 4.76 2.76 1.90
CA LEU A 126 4.75 3.74 0.82
C LEU A 126 5.86 4.77 0.95
N ASP A 127 6.36 5.24 -0.18
CA ASP A 127 7.07 6.50 -0.31
C ASP A 127 6.26 7.40 -1.21
N PHE A 128 6.41 8.71 -1.04
CA PHE A 128 5.64 9.68 -1.82
C PHE A 128 6.60 10.52 -2.67
N LYS A 129 6.31 10.59 -3.96
CA LYS A 129 7.06 11.45 -4.88
C LYS A 129 6.17 12.61 -5.29
N PRO A 130 6.44 13.83 -4.78
CA PRO A 130 5.63 14.99 -5.15
C PRO A 130 5.69 15.23 -6.66
N GLU A 131 4.57 15.71 -7.20
CA GLU A 131 4.51 16.05 -8.62
C GLU A 131 5.46 17.19 -8.89
N ASP A 132 6.24 17.03 -9.96
CA ASP A 132 7.18 18.05 -10.42
C ASP A 132 6.44 19.19 -11.07
N LYS A 133 6.97 20.40 -10.93
CA LYS A 133 6.36 21.57 -11.54
C LYS A 133 7.27 22.21 -12.55
#